data_4335059eb2677fe004412d575ca2da4e
#
_entry.id   4335059eb2677fe004412d575ca2da4e
#
_cell.length_a   1.000
_cell.length_b   1.000
_cell.length_c   1.000
_cell.angle_alpha   90.00
_cell.angle_beta   90.00
_cell.angle_gamma   90.00
#
_symmetry.space_group_name_H-M   'P 1'
#
loop_
_entity.id
_entity.type
_entity.pdbx_description
1 polymer ?
#
loop_
_entity_poly.entity_id
_entity_poly.type
_entity_poly.pdbx_seq_one_letter_code
_entity_poly.pdbx_strand_id
1 'polypeptide(L)'
;MAPPRQPIDRPVARPLRAAGNLRRLGSVLILILLLSGVGVRAYRDLSRPEAWAYWKDQYYSPSLTSSLIAQVSLKPNIDGRPALAISGRIGPAAASWFRDRLDEAHLAAGDVILLSSPGGDLNQAIIMGEVIRSRGLVTAVGVADASGRIKPSYCASACVFVYAGGKTRYGLDGSALGVHRFVTSTPGRDPVADTQRTAGMVLSYVTRMGVSSAIVEAMSETRDVRWLGTKEASAMNLITDPLRAP
;
A
#
# COMPACT_ATOMS: atom_id res chain seq x y z
N MET A 1 -35.18 85.70 -46.02
CA MET A 1 -34.19 84.68 -46.29
C MET A 1 -33.28 84.63 -45.06
N ALA A 2 -33.36 83.56 -44.23
CA ALA A 2 -32.55 83.33 -43.09
C ALA A 2 -31.39 82.43 -43.49
N PRO A 3 -30.14 82.62 -43.01
CA PRO A 3 -29.00 81.77 -43.36
C PRO A 3 -29.09 80.39 -42.70
N PRO A 4 -28.48 79.35 -43.30
CA PRO A 4 -28.52 77.98 -42.80
C PRO A 4 -27.64 77.84 -41.52
N ARG A 5 -28.18 77.16 -40.55
CA ARG A 5 -27.46 76.85 -39.30
C ARG A 5 -26.38 75.78 -39.59
N GLN A 6 -25.15 76.07 -39.22
CA GLN A 6 -24.03 75.09 -39.25
C GLN A 6 -24.24 74.04 -38.19
N PRO A 7 -23.90 72.79 -38.49
CA PRO A 7 -23.93 71.71 -37.49
C PRO A 7 -22.79 71.84 -36.47
N ILE A 8 -23.17 71.78 -35.22
CA ILE A 8 -22.18 71.81 -34.06
C ILE A 8 -21.53 70.43 -34.02
N ASP A 9 -20.25 70.39 -34.38
CA ASP A 9 -19.41 69.19 -34.13
C ASP A 9 -19.25 68.97 -32.64
N ARG A 10 -19.84 67.87 -32.13
CA ARG A 10 -19.61 67.40 -30.77
C ARG A 10 -18.29 66.63 -30.76
N PRO A 11 -17.36 66.98 -29.86
CA PRO A 11 -16.13 66.19 -29.71
C PRO A 11 -16.46 64.79 -29.29
N VAL A 12 -16.09 63.76 -30.09
CA VAL A 12 -16.18 62.34 -29.75
C VAL A 12 -15.13 62.08 -28.68
N ALA A 13 -15.59 61.82 -27.45
CA ALA A 13 -14.74 61.43 -26.35
C ALA A 13 -14.06 60.11 -26.68
N ARG A 14 -12.73 60.10 -26.86
CA ARG A 14 -11.94 58.91 -27.05
C ARG A 14 -11.98 58.08 -25.74
N PRO A 15 -12.38 56.79 -25.77
CA PRO A 15 -12.37 55.97 -24.56
C PRO A 15 -10.96 55.80 -24.05
N LEU A 16 -10.79 56.07 -22.77
CA LEU A 16 -9.53 55.93 -22.01
C LEU A 16 -9.01 54.48 -22.08
N ARG A 17 -8.01 54.22 -22.93
CA ARG A 17 -7.27 52.95 -23.01
C ARG A 17 -6.54 52.61 -21.70
N ALA A 18 -6.47 53.52 -20.73
CA ALA A 18 -5.82 53.37 -19.43
C ALA A 18 -6.53 52.35 -18.49
N ALA A 19 -7.85 52.21 -18.56
CA ALA A 19 -8.60 51.31 -17.67
C ALA A 19 -8.35 49.82 -17.92
N GLY A 20 -7.99 49.43 -19.15
CA GLY A 20 -7.69 48.03 -19.49
C GLY A 20 -6.36 47.55 -18.93
N ASN A 21 -5.37 48.41 -18.88
CA ASN A 21 -4.04 48.04 -18.36
C ASN A 21 -4.03 47.96 -16.83
N LEU A 22 -4.79 48.81 -16.13
CA LEU A 22 -4.92 48.75 -14.67
C LEU A 22 -5.62 47.47 -14.21
N ARG A 23 -6.65 47.00 -14.92
CA ARG A 23 -7.32 45.74 -14.66
C ARG A 23 -6.38 44.54 -14.88
N ARG A 24 -5.59 44.56 -15.96
CA ARG A 24 -4.59 43.49 -16.24
C ARG A 24 -3.50 43.46 -15.18
N LEU A 25 -2.97 44.60 -14.76
CA LEU A 25 -1.99 44.69 -13.68
C LEU A 25 -2.55 44.20 -12.35
N GLY A 26 -3.80 44.54 -12.02
CA GLY A 26 -4.48 44.01 -10.82
C GLY A 26 -4.65 42.48 -10.86
N SER A 27 -5.04 41.93 -12.00
CA SER A 27 -5.19 40.47 -12.15
C SER A 27 -3.84 39.75 -12.02
N VAL A 28 -2.75 40.29 -12.57
CA VAL A 28 -1.41 39.74 -12.47
C VAL A 28 -0.91 39.80 -11.02
N LEU A 29 -1.14 40.89 -10.31
CA LEU A 29 -0.79 41.04 -8.89
C LEU A 29 -1.52 40.03 -8.02
N ILE A 30 -2.82 39.84 -8.23
CA ILE A 30 -3.62 38.83 -7.52
C ILE A 30 -3.09 37.43 -7.80
N LEU A 31 -2.78 37.12 -9.06
CA LEU A 31 -2.21 35.82 -9.43
C LEU A 31 -0.85 35.57 -8.75
N ILE A 32 0.03 36.59 -8.72
CA ILE A 32 1.33 36.50 -8.03
C ILE A 32 1.14 36.27 -6.52
N LEU A 33 0.20 36.97 -5.89
CA LEU A 33 -0.11 36.80 -4.47
C LEU A 33 -0.66 35.41 -4.17
N LEU A 34 -1.54 34.88 -5.01
CA LEU A 34 -2.06 33.52 -4.87
C LEU A 34 -0.95 32.48 -5.05
N LEU A 35 -0.14 32.59 -6.09
CA LEU A 35 0.99 31.70 -6.33
C LEU A 35 2.04 31.79 -5.22
N SER A 36 2.32 32.98 -4.72
CA SER A 36 3.22 33.16 -3.57
C SER A 36 2.65 32.52 -2.30
N GLY A 37 1.35 32.66 -2.05
CA GLY A 37 0.68 32.02 -0.92
C GLY A 37 0.73 30.49 -1.01
N VAL A 38 0.47 29.94 -2.19
CA VAL A 38 0.61 28.49 -2.43
C VAL A 38 2.06 28.06 -2.30
N GLY A 39 3.00 28.82 -2.87
CA GLY A 39 4.45 28.52 -2.77
C GLY A 39 4.97 28.52 -1.34
N VAL A 40 4.59 29.52 -0.54
CA VAL A 40 4.98 29.58 0.89
C VAL A 40 4.37 28.41 1.68
N ARG A 41 3.11 28.07 1.40
CA ARG A 41 2.45 26.96 2.06
C ARG A 41 3.10 25.62 1.67
N ALA A 42 3.34 25.40 0.39
CA ALA A 42 4.04 24.23 -0.12
C ALA A 42 5.46 24.12 0.49
N TYR A 43 6.20 25.22 0.53
CA TYR A 43 7.53 25.24 1.16
C TYR A 43 7.47 24.87 2.65
N ARG A 44 6.54 25.45 3.41
CA ARG A 44 6.37 25.14 4.84
C ARG A 44 5.98 23.68 5.06
N ASP A 45 5.11 23.13 4.22
CA ASP A 45 4.65 21.75 4.34
C ASP A 45 5.74 20.75 3.92
N LEU A 46 6.51 21.05 2.85
CA LEU A 46 7.62 20.21 2.38
C LEU A 46 8.89 20.34 3.23
N SER A 47 9.08 21.46 3.95
CA SER A 47 10.25 21.68 4.84
C SER A 47 10.15 20.91 6.15
N ARG A 48 9.00 20.30 6.47
CA ARG A 48 8.84 19.47 7.67
C ARG A 48 9.49 18.11 7.44
N PRO A 49 10.35 17.62 8.36
CA PRO A 49 10.94 16.29 8.23
C PRO A 49 9.91 15.18 8.07
N GLU A 50 8.75 15.33 8.73
CA GLU A 50 7.62 14.39 8.67
C GLU A 50 6.96 14.34 7.28
N ALA A 51 6.89 15.48 6.58
CA ALA A 51 6.33 15.54 5.23
C ALA A 51 7.19 14.74 4.24
N TRP A 52 8.51 14.84 4.37
CA TRP A 52 9.43 14.07 3.54
C TRP A 52 9.34 12.56 3.81
N ALA A 53 9.21 12.16 5.09
CA ALA A 53 8.95 10.78 5.48
C ALA A 53 7.63 10.28 4.88
N TYR A 54 6.55 11.09 4.96
CA TYR A 54 5.26 10.78 4.35
C TYR A 54 5.35 10.56 2.83
N TRP A 55 6.00 11.47 2.10
CA TRP A 55 6.15 11.35 0.64
C TRP A 55 7.01 10.15 0.24
N LYS A 56 8.05 9.85 1.00
CA LYS A 56 8.85 8.64 0.78
C LYS A 56 8.03 7.38 0.97
N ASP A 57 7.26 7.29 2.04
CA ASP A 57 6.39 6.14 2.30
C ASP A 57 5.31 5.99 1.23
N GLN A 58 4.77 7.13 0.75
CA GLN A 58 3.74 7.16 -0.28
C GLN A 58 4.21 6.65 -1.65
N TYR A 59 5.46 6.91 -2.04
CA TYR A 59 5.94 6.64 -3.39
C TYR A 59 7.04 5.59 -3.48
N TYR A 60 7.82 5.36 -2.43
CA TYR A 60 9.00 4.50 -2.46
C TYR A 60 8.96 3.34 -1.47
N SER A 61 7.94 3.23 -0.63
CA SER A 61 7.82 2.21 0.44
C SER A 61 9.08 2.01 1.28
N PRO A 62 9.68 3.06 1.84
CA PRO A 62 10.91 2.95 2.62
C PRO A 62 10.76 2.12 3.89
N SER A 63 9.52 1.86 4.34
CA SER A 63 9.20 1.02 5.48
C SER A 63 9.27 -0.49 5.21
N LEU A 64 9.43 -0.89 3.93
CA LEU A 64 9.71 -2.27 3.52
C LEU A 64 11.17 -2.44 3.14
N THR A 65 11.74 -3.54 3.56
CA THR A 65 13.06 -4.00 3.16
C THR A 65 12.98 -5.37 2.52
N SER A 66 13.89 -5.66 1.61
CA SER A 66 14.03 -6.99 1.01
C SER A 66 15.47 -7.46 1.03
N SER A 67 15.65 -8.77 1.11
CA SER A 67 16.95 -9.42 0.89
C SER A 67 16.74 -10.70 0.10
N LEU A 68 17.57 -10.91 -0.92
CA LEU A 68 17.63 -12.15 -1.67
C LEU A 68 18.52 -13.13 -0.94
N ILE A 69 18.02 -14.33 -0.71
CA ILE A 69 18.72 -15.43 -0.06
C ILE A 69 18.84 -16.56 -1.05
N ALA A 70 20.06 -16.97 -1.35
CA ALA A 70 20.31 -17.94 -2.40
C ALA A 70 19.65 -19.30 -2.13
N GLN A 71 19.64 -19.72 -0.86
CA GLN A 71 19.07 -21.00 -0.45
C GLN A 71 18.45 -20.90 0.92
N VAL A 72 17.17 -21.23 1.04
CA VAL A 72 16.51 -21.48 2.33
C VAL A 72 15.95 -22.89 2.35
N SER A 73 16.19 -23.61 3.43
CA SER A 73 15.60 -24.94 3.65
C SER A 73 14.38 -24.80 4.54
N LEU A 74 13.20 -25.05 3.95
CA LEU A 74 11.94 -25.08 4.69
C LEU A 74 11.67 -26.46 5.33
N LYS A 75 12.23 -27.52 4.75
CA LYS A 75 12.08 -28.90 5.23
C LYS A 75 13.46 -29.57 5.33
N PRO A 76 13.70 -30.43 6.34
CA PRO A 76 14.86 -31.29 6.35
C PRO A 76 14.93 -32.15 5.09
N ASN A 77 16.11 -32.34 4.53
CA ASN A 77 16.38 -33.18 3.35
C ASN A 77 15.68 -32.77 2.03
N ILE A 78 15.23 -31.53 1.90
CA ILE A 78 14.82 -30.96 0.64
C ILE A 78 15.83 -29.87 0.26
N ASP A 79 16.27 -29.88 -1.01
CA ASP A 79 17.19 -28.88 -1.54
C ASP A 79 16.69 -27.48 -1.25
N GLY A 80 17.60 -26.63 -0.78
CA GLY A 80 17.30 -25.23 -0.50
C GLY A 80 16.79 -24.51 -1.77
N ARG A 81 15.84 -23.62 -1.59
CA ARG A 81 15.29 -22.80 -2.69
C ARG A 81 15.67 -21.34 -2.49
N PRO A 82 15.80 -20.58 -3.59
CA PRO A 82 15.89 -19.13 -3.49
C PRO A 82 14.71 -18.54 -2.73
N ALA A 83 14.99 -17.51 -1.94
CA ALA A 83 13.98 -16.81 -1.20
C ALA A 83 14.17 -15.30 -1.28
N LEU A 84 13.07 -14.57 -1.43
CA LEU A 84 13.02 -13.12 -1.21
C LEU A 84 12.40 -12.89 0.17
N ALA A 85 13.24 -12.48 1.12
CA ALA A 85 12.77 -12.08 2.43
C ALA A 85 12.26 -10.63 2.39
N ILE A 86 11.05 -10.41 2.89
CA ILE A 86 10.38 -9.10 2.96
C ILE A 86 10.09 -8.81 4.43
N SER A 87 10.58 -7.68 4.90
CA SER A 87 10.37 -7.24 6.29
C SER A 87 9.92 -5.80 6.36
N GLY A 88 9.09 -5.48 7.37
CA GLY A 88 8.64 -4.12 7.64
C GLY A 88 7.16 -3.88 7.37
N ARG A 89 6.75 -2.61 7.39
CA ARG A 89 5.35 -2.20 7.25
C ARG A 89 4.96 -2.08 5.76
N ILE A 90 3.79 -2.56 5.42
CA ILE A 90 3.21 -2.46 4.06
C ILE A 90 2.65 -1.04 3.88
N GLY A 91 3.39 -0.19 3.17
CA GLY A 91 3.01 1.19 2.86
C GLY A 91 2.18 1.30 1.57
N PRO A 92 1.76 2.53 1.21
CA PRO A 92 0.91 2.79 0.04
C PRO A 92 1.53 2.42 -1.32
N ALA A 93 2.86 2.40 -1.44
CA ALA A 93 3.57 2.02 -2.66
C ALA A 93 4.12 0.58 -2.63
N ALA A 94 3.71 -0.23 -1.63
CA ALA A 94 4.30 -1.54 -1.38
C ALA A 94 4.18 -2.51 -2.58
N ALA A 95 3.07 -2.49 -3.30
CA ALA A 95 2.85 -3.43 -4.39
C ALA A 95 3.73 -3.14 -5.62
N SER A 96 3.98 -1.87 -5.97
CA SER A 96 4.92 -1.51 -7.04
C SER A 96 6.34 -1.87 -6.65
N TRP A 97 6.77 -1.43 -5.46
CA TRP A 97 8.06 -1.78 -4.91
C TRP A 97 8.31 -3.30 -4.88
N PHE A 98 7.31 -4.08 -4.48
CA PHE A 98 7.40 -5.54 -4.42
C PHE A 98 7.59 -6.17 -5.80
N ARG A 99 6.88 -5.66 -6.84
CA ARG A 99 7.08 -6.14 -8.22
C ARG A 99 8.50 -5.89 -8.69
N ASP A 100 9.03 -4.69 -8.45
CA ASP A 100 10.41 -4.34 -8.83
C ASP A 100 11.42 -5.29 -8.15
N ARG A 101 11.24 -5.56 -6.83
CA ARG A 101 12.10 -6.50 -6.10
C ARG A 101 11.98 -7.94 -6.62
N LEU A 102 10.78 -8.38 -7.01
CA LEU A 102 10.59 -9.70 -7.61
C LEU A 102 11.25 -9.82 -8.99
N ASP A 103 11.17 -8.76 -9.79
CA ASP A 103 11.79 -8.74 -11.12
C ASP A 103 13.32 -8.78 -11.02
N GLU A 104 13.90 -8.07 -10.07
CA GLU A 104 15.32 -8.12 -9.76
C GLU A 104 15.78 -9.48 -9.18
N ALA A 105 14.94 -10.11 -8.38
CA ALA A 105 15.27 -11.38 -7.73
C ALA A 105 15.22 -12.59 -8.68
N HIS A 106 14.59 -12.48 -9.85
CA HIS A 106 14.42 -13.54 -10.85
C HIS A 106 13.90 -14.88 -10.28
N LEU A 107 12.96 -14.82 -9.33
CA LEU A 107 12.39 -16.01 -8.70
C LEU A 107 11.57 -16.84 -9.68
N ALA A 108 11.72 -18.15 -9.60
CA ALA A 108 10.93 -19.13 -10.34
C ALA A 108 9.70 -19.62 -9.54
N ALA A 109 8.76 -20.26 -10.22
CA ALA A 109 7.63 -20.88 -9.54
C ALA A 109 8.09 -21.92 -8.49
N GLY A 110 7.54 -21.83 -7.30
CA GLY A 110 7.93 -22.64 -6.14
C GLY A 110 9.03 -22.03 -5.28
N ASP A 111 9.65 -20.93 -5.68
CA ASP A 111 10.57 -20.18 -4.82
C ASP A 111 9.82 -19.45 -3.70
N VAL A 112 10.55 -19.01 -2.68
CA VAL A 112 9.98 -18.66 -1.39
C VAL A 112 9.88 -17.14 -1.23
N ILE A 113 8.73 -16.67 -0.79
CA ILE A 113 8.57 -15.34 -0.17
C ILE A 113 8.54 -15.54 1.33
N LEU A 114 9.57 -15.03 2.00
CA LEU A 114 9.69 -15.09 3.46
C LEU A 114 9.21 -13.78 4.05
N LEU A 115 8.22 -13.83 4.95
CA LEU A 115 7.50 -12.65 5.45
C LEU A 115 7.74 -12.41 6.93
N SER A 116 8.02 -11.14 7.28
CA SER A 116 8.11 -10.66 8.65
C SER A 116 7.53 -9.23 8.71
N SER A 117 6.23 -9.08 9.04
CA SER A 117 5.57 -7.79 8.89
C SER A 117 4.42 -7.59 9.89
N PRO A 118 4.27 -6.39 10.45
CA PRO A 118 3.09 -6.01 11.24
C PRO A 118 1.84 -5.75 10.38
N GLY A 119 1.95 -5.80 9.03
CA GLY A 119 0.89 -5.43 8.12
C GLY A 119 0.98 -3.98 7.65
N GLY A 120 -0.17 -3.36 7.38
CA GLY A 120 -0.28 -1.99 6.88
C GLY A 120 -1.43 -1.81 5.89
N ASP A 121 -1.15 -1.33 4.68
CA ASP A 121 -2.17 -1.08 3.66
C ASP A 121 -2.75 -2.40 3.11
N LEU A 122 -4.06 -2.56 3.27
CA LEU A 122 -4.80 -3.75 2.86
C LEU A 122 -4.81 -3.93 1.34
N ASN A 123 -5.03 -2.86 0.59
CA ASN A 123 -5.12 -2.94 -0.86
C ASN A 123 -3.77 -3.35 -1.47
N GLN A 124 -2.69 -2.78 -0.96
CA GLN A 124 -1.34 -3.13 -1.38
C GLN A 124 -1.02 -4.60 -1.06
N ALA A 125 -1.40 -5.06 0.13
CA ALA A 125 -1.20 -6.44 0.54
C ALA A 125 -1.97 -7.44 -0.35
N ILE A 126 -3.21 -7.15 -0.71
CA ILE A 126 -4.00 -7.95 -1.63
C ILE A 126 -3.30 -8.04 -3.00
N ILE A 127 -2.84 -6.90 -3.54
CA ILE A 127 -2.12 -6.88 -4.82
C ILE A 127 -0.82 -7.68 -4.75
N MET A 128 -0.04 -7.55 -3.66
CA MET A 128 1.17 -8.36 -3.45
C MET A 128 0.84 -9.85 -3.42
N GLY A 129 -0.23 -10.25 -2.72
CA GLY A 129 -0.67 -11.64 -2.69
C GLY A 129 -1.12 -12.18 -4.04
N GLU A 130 -1.82 -11.38 -4.86
CA GLU A 130 -2.19 -11.75 -6.23
C GLU A 130 -0.95 -11.94 -7.12
N VAL A 131 0.06 -11.09 -6.99
CA VAL A 131 1.34 -11.23 -7.69
C VAL A 131 2.05 -12.52 -7.28
N ILE A 132 2.12 -12.83 -5.99
CA ILE A 132 2.70 -14.09 -5.49
C ILE A 132 1.97 -15.30 -6.10
N ARG A 133 0.64 -15.28 -6.09
CA ARG A 133 -0.18 -16.35 -6.65
C ARG A 133 0.04 -16.54 -8.15
N SER A 134 0.04 -15.45 -8.90
CA SER A 134 0.20 -15.49 -10.36
C SER A 134 1.57 -16.00 -10.79
N ARG A 135 2.62 -15.73 -9.99
CA ARG A 135 3.98 -16.24 -10.23
C ARG A 135 4.22 -17.65 -9.70
N GLY A 136 3.22 -18.26 -9.05
CA GLY A 136 3.33 -19.62 -8.51
C GLY A 136 4.30 -19.75 -7.35
N LEU A 137 4.60 -18.63 -6.65
CA LEU A 137 5.52 -18.59 -5.52
C LEU A 137 4.88 -19.22 -4.28
N VAL A 138 5.71 -19.61 -3.33
CA VAL A 138 5.27 -20.12 -2.03
C VAL A 138 5.57 -19.09 -0.93
N THR A 139 4.87 -19.18 0.18
CA THR A 139 5.04 -18.24 1.30
C THR A 139 5.37 -18.96 2.61
N ALA A 140 6.20 -18.32 3.41
CA ALA A 140 6.47 -18.71 4.78
C ALA A 140 6.59 -17.47 5.68
N VAL A 141 6.35 -17.61 6.98
CA VAL A 141 6.54 -16.55 7.97
C VAL A 141 7.85 -16.78 8.72
N GLY A 142 8.78 -15.85 8.63
CA GLY A 142 10.08 -15.97 9.29
C GLY A 142 11.06 -14.88 8.82
N VAL A 143 12.23 -14.90 9.42
CA VAL A 143 13.41 -14.15 8.99
C VAL A 143 14.55 -15.13 8.75
N ALA A 144 15.40 -14.87 7.76
CA ALA A 144 16.57 -15.71 7.54
C ALA A 144 17.82 -15.00 8.03
N ASP A 145 18.73 -15.78 8.61
CA ASP A 145 20.09 -15.32 8.92
C ASP A 145 21.00 -15.42 7.68
N ALA A 146 22.24 -14.95 7.82
CA ALA A 146 23.20 -14.93 6.72
C ALA A 146 23.55 -16.34 6.18
N SER A 147 23.26 -17.41 6.93
CA SER A 147 23.45 -18.81 6.49
C SER A 147 22.21 -19.37 5.79
N GLY A 148 21.16 -18.59 5.60
CA GLY A 148 19.89 -19.06 5.03
C GLY A 148 19.02 -19.86 6.00
N ARG A 149 19.38 -19.91 7.28
CA ARG A 149 18.58 -20.56 8.31
C ARG A 149 17.42 -19.67 8.70
N ILE A 150 16.20 -20.22 8.63
CA ILE A 150 15.00 -19.51 8.97
C ILE A 150 14.77 -19.50 10.48
N LYS A 151 14.50 -18.33 11.03
CA LYS A 151 14.05 -18.13 12.40
C LYS A 151 12.60 -17.73 12.43
N PRO A 152 11.85 -18.13 13.46
CA PRO A 152 10.46 -17.73 13.62
C PRO A 152 10.28 -16.22 13.63
N SER A 153 9.15 -15.75 13.08
CA SER A 153 8.73 -14.36 13.08
C SER A 153 7.21 -14.26 13.07
N TYR A 154 6.67 -13.11 12.72
CA TYR A 154 5.24 -12.88 12.69
C TYR A 154 4.79 -12.20 11.39
N CYS A 155 3.54 -12.47 11.03
CA CYS A 155 2.85 -11.82 9.92
C CYS A 155 1.44 -11.46 10.41
N ALA A 156 1.20 -10.16 10.63
CA ALA A 156 -0.03 -9.68 11.24
C ALA A 156 -0.82 -8.78 10.30
N SER A 157 -2.14 -8.69 10.53
CA SER A 157 -3.01 -7.76 9.84
C SER A 157 -2.96 -7.93 8.31
N ALA A 158 -2.71 -6.87 7.55
CA ALA A 158 -2.61 -6.91 6.09
C ALA A 158 -1.55 -7.90 5.56
N CYS A 159 -0.49 -8.21 6.32
CA CYS A 159 0.51 -9.21 5.95
C CYS A 159 -0.11 -10.60 5.71
N VAL A 160 -1.17 -10.96 6.42
CA VAL A 160 -1.84 -12.26 6.27
C VAL A 160 -2.40 -12.43 4.84
N PHE A 161 -2.79 -11.35 4.18
CA PHE A 161 -3.23 -11.41 2.77
C PHE A 161 -2.07 -11.63 1.81
N VAL A 162 -0.90 -11.02 2.08
CA VAL A 162 0.33 -11.33 1.31
C VAL A 162 0.67 -12.81 1.45
N TYR A 163 0.65 -13.32 2.68
CA TYR A 163 0.91 -14.74 2.96
C TYR A 163 -0.10 -15.67 2.29
N ALA A 164 -1.39 -15.33 2.30
CA ALA A 164 -2.46 -16.11 1.66
C ALA A 164 -2.27 -16.25 0.13
N GLY A 165 -1.52 -15.34 -0.50
CA GLY A 165 -1.16 -15.40 -1.90
C GLY A 165 -0.32 -16.61 -2.28
N GLY A 166 0.45 -17.19 -1.37
CA GLY A 166 1.27 -18.37 -1.63
C GLY A 166 0.50 -19.56 -2.18
N LYS A 167 1.03 -20.23 -3.23
CA LYS A 167 0.45 -21.45 -3.77
C LYS A 167 0.54 -22.58 -2.74
N THR A 168 1.68 -22.68 -2.07
CA THR A 168 1.86 -23.42 -0.82
C THR A 168 2.20 -22.42 0.27
N ARG A 169 1.59 -22.57 1.42
CA ARG A 169 1.75 -21.67 2.58
C ARG A 169 2.30 -22.47 3.74
N TYR A 170 3.59 -22.27 4.01
CA TYR A 170 4.30 -23.01 5.03
C TYR A 170 4.10 -22.39 6.40
N GLY A 171 3.59 -23.21 7.33
CA GLY A 171 3.51 -22.88 8.76
C GLY A 171 4.79 -23.30 9.48
N LEU A 172 5.68 -22.36 9.74
CA LEU A 172 6.91 -22.61 10.50
C LEU A 172 6.59 -22.61 12.00
N ASP A 173 7.08 -23.61 12.71
CA ASP A 173 6.91 -23.69 14.16
C ASP A 173 7.54 -22.48 14.88
N GLY A 174 6.82 -21.92 15.85
CA GLY A 174 7.19 -20.67 16.52
C GLY A 174 6.87 -19.39 15.74
N SER A 175 6.49 -19.46 14.47
CA SER A 175 6.00 -18.29 13.73
C SER A 175 4.51 -18.04 13.97
N ALA A 176 4.10 -16.78 13.92
CA ALA A 176 2.75 -16.37 14.29
C ALA A 176 2.02 -15.67 13.14
N LEU A 177 0.76 -16.02 12.93
CA LEU A 177 -0.20 -15.34 12.04
C LEU A 177 -1.22 -14.59 12.89
N GLY A 178 -1.34 -13.28 12.68
CA GLY A 178 -2.21 -12.43 13.49
C GLY A 178 -3.27 -11.74 12.68
N VAL A 179 -4.52 -11.82 13.14
CA VAL A 179 -5.67 -11.19 12.49
C VAL A 179 -6.40 -10.23 13.44
N HIS A 180 -7.03 -9.21 12.90
CA HIS A 180 -7.91 -8.30 13.62
C HIS A 180 -8.91 -7.67 12.66
N ARG A 181 -9.95 -7.01 13.19
CA ARG A 181 -10.93 -6.30 12.36
C ARG A 181 -10.29 -5.15 11.60
N PHE A 182 -10.90 -4.79 10.48
CA PHE A 182 -10.43 -3.64 9.69
C PHE A 182 -10.55 -2.35 10.51
N VAL A 183 -9.51 -1.53 10.41
CA VAL A 183 -9.48 -0.19 11.00
C VAL A 183 -9.29 0.80 9.87
N THR A 184 -10.26 1.70 9.70
CA THR A 184 -10.16 2.80 8.74
C THR A 184 -9.62 4.02 9.47
N SER A 185 -8.47 4.53 9.05
CA SER A 185 -7.86 5.75 9.61
C SER A 185 -8.63 7.03 9.23
N THR A 186 -9.34 7.00 8.11
CA THR A 186 -10.14 8.15 7.63
C THR A 186 -11.51 7.62 7.21
N PRO A 187 -12.56 7.79 8.03
CA PRO A 187 -13.90 7.40 7.66
C PRO A 187 -14.37 8.17 6.41
N GLY A 188 -14.93 7.45 5.45
CA GLY A 188 -15.60 8.04 4.30
C GLY A 188 -16.93 8.71 4.68
N ARG A 189 -17.65 9.21 3.69
CA ARG A 189 -19.00 9.80 3.89
C ARG A 189 -20.04 8.78 4.34
N ASP A 190 -19.85 7.50 4.00
CA ASP A 190 -20.69 6.38 4.43
C ASP A 190 -19.80 5.25 4.98
N PRO A 191 -19.48 5.27 6.29
CA PRO A 191 -18.63 4.27 6.92
C PRO A 191 -19.20 2.85 6.87
N VAL A 192 -20.52 2.71 6.83
CA VAL A 192 -21.19 1.39 6.75
C VAL A 192 -20.97 0.78 5.38
N ALA A 193 -21.24 1.54 4.32
CA ALA A 193 -21.00 1.08 2.94
C ALA A 193 -19.52 0.78 2.69
N ASP A 194 -18.60 1.60 3.22
CA ASP A 194 -17.16 1.37 3.10
C ASP A 194 -16.73 0.09 3.81
N THR A 195 -17.27 -0.18 4.99
CA THR A 195 -17.01 -1.42 5.74
C THR A 195 -17.53 -2.64 4.99
N GLN A 196 -18.76 -2.58 4.46
CA GLN A 196 -19.35 -3.68 3.68
C GLN A 196 -18.57 -3.97 2.40
N ARG A 197 -18.14 -2.92 1.68
CA ARG A 197 -17.30 -3.05 0.49
C ARG A 197 -15.96 -3.71 0.81
N THR A 198 -15.31 -3.29 1.89
CA THR A 198 -14.04 -3.86 2.34
C THR A 198 -14.20 -5.32 2.75
N ALA A 199 -15.24 -5.65 3.50
CA ALA A 199 -15.53 -7.03 3.90
C ALA A 199 -15.80 -7.93 2.67
N GLY A 200 -16.58 -7.45 1.70
CA GLY A 200 -16.84 -8.16 0.44
C GLY A 200 -15.57 -8.40 -0.39
N MET A 201 -14.70 -7.39 -0.48
CA MET A 201 -13.42 -7.49 -1.17
C MET A 201 -12.51 -8.53 -0.51
N VAL A 202 -12.40 -8.49 0.81
CA VAL A 202 -11.59 -9.45 1.58
C VAL A 202 -12.13 -10.87 1.44
N LEU A 203 -13.44 -11.06 1.61
CA LEU A 203 -14.07 -12.38 1.45
C LEU A 203 -13.81 -12.95 0.04
N SER A 204 -13.99 -12.14 -0.99
CA SER A 204 -13.69 -12.53 -2.37
C SER A 204 -12.23 -12.93 -2.55
N TYR A 205 -11.30 -12.13 -1.99
CA TYR A 205 -9.87 -12.41 -2.08
C TYR A 205 -9.49 -13.72 -1.38
N VAL A 206 -9.85 -13.91 -0.10
CA VAL A 206 -9.48 -15.10 0.66
C VAL A 206 -10.05 -16.38 0.04
N THR A 207 -11.28 -16.30 -0.51
CA THR A 207 -11.92 -17.42 -1.23
C THR A 207 -11.13 -17.78 -2.49
N ARG A 208 -10.71 -16.79 -3.30
CA ARG A 208 -9.85 -17.04 -4.48
C ARG A 208 -8.50 -17.63 -4.11
N MET A 209 -7.97 -17.29 -2.93
CA MET A 209 -6.72 -17.86 -2.41
C MET A 209 -6.92 -19.24 -1.77
N GLY A 210 -8.15 -19.75 -1.76
CA GLY A 210 -8.47 -21.05 -1.17
C GLY A 210 -8.41 -21.06 0.36
N VAL A 211 -8.55 -19.90 1.00
CA VAL A 211 -8.65 -19.75 2.46
C VAL A 211 -10.12 -19.76 2.85
N SER A 212 -10.46 -20.42 3.96
CA SER A 212 -11.84 -20.45 4.47
C SER A 212 -12.35 -19.07 4.85
N SER A 213 -13.64 -18.82 4.64
CA SER A 213 -14.32 -17.61 5.11
C SER A 213 -14.29 -17.43 6.63
N ALA A 214 -14.07 -18.50 7.38
CA ALA A 214 -13.91 -18.46 8.84
C ALA A 214 -12.79 -17.49 9.31
N ILE A 215 -11.82 -17.18 8.43
CA ILE A 215 -10.82 -16.16 8.74
C ILE A 215 -11.46 -14.77 8.89
N VAL A 216 -12.50 -14.46 8.10
CA VAL A 216 -13.20 -13.17 8.18
C VAL A 216 -13.99 -13.07 9.49
N GLU A 217 -14.55 -14.17 9.99
CA GLU A 217 -15.17 -14.23 11.31
C GLU A 217 -14.13 -13.96 12.40
N ALA A 218 -13.00 -14.71 12.36
CA ALA A 218 -11.90 -14.53 13.31
C ALA A 218 -11.36 -13.09 13.33
N MET A 219 -11.35 -12.41 12.17
CA MET A 219 -10.97 -11.00 12.08
C MET A 219 -12.00 -10.07 12.72
N SER A 220 -13.30 -10.36 12.62
CA SER A 220 -14.36 -9.50 13.10
C SER A 220 -14.50 -9.49 14.63
N GLU A 221 -14.05 -10.55 15.29
CA GLU A 221 -14.23 -10.75 16.73
C GLU A 221 -13.44 -9.78 17.59
N THR A 222 -12.30 -9.29 17.13
CA THR A 222 -11.42 -8.50 17.98
C THR A 222 -10.86 -7.26 17.28
N ARG A 223 -10.65 -6.21 18.07
CA ARG A 223 -9.92 -5.01 17.64
C ARG A 223 -8.41 -5.22 17.73
N ASP A 224 -7.98 -5.93 18.75
CA ASP A 224 -6.57 -6.23 18.97
C ASP A 224 -6.15 -7.43 18.11
N VAL A 225 -4.85 -7.61 17.91
CA VAL A 225 -4.34 -8.71 17.12
C VAL A 225 -4.62 -10.04 17.84
N ARG A 226 -5.43 -10.88 17.21
CA ARG A 226 -5.62 -12.28 17.61
C ARG A 226 -4.61 -13.14 16.88
N TRP A 227 -3.77 -13.81 17.62
CA TRP A 227 -2.79 -14.73 17.11
C TRP A 227 -3.42 -16.11 16.89
N LEU A 228 -3.36 -16.60 15.66
CA LEU A 228 -3.92 -17.89 15.27
C LEU A 228 -2.92 -18.99 15.62
N GLY A 229 -3.41 -20.03 16.31
CA GLY A 229 -2.63 -21.25 16.50
C GLY A 229 -2.46 -22.02 15.19
N THR A 230 -1.39 -22.81 15.05
CA THR A 230 -1.09 -23.58 13.82
C THR A 230 -2.25 -24.50 13.43
N LYS A 231 -2.91 -25.15 14.39
CA LYS A 231 -4.07 -26.02 14.13
C LYS A 231 -5.25 -25.23 13.57
N GLU A 232 -5.54 -24.08 14.16
CA GLU A 232 -6.64 -23.19 13.74
C GLU A 232 -6.37 -22.62 12.35
N ALA A 233 -5.18 -22.09 12.10
CA ALA A 233 -4.78 -21.57 10.80
C ALA A 233 -4.80 -22.66 9.70
N SER A 234 -4.46 -23.91 10.04
CA SER A 234 -4.56 -25.04 9.12
C SER A 234 -6.02 -25.43 8.86
N ALA A 235 -6.90 -25.42 9.89
CA ALA A 235 -8.33 -25.70 9.73
C ALA A 235 -9.02 -24.69 8.82
N MET A 236 -8.56 -23.42 8.84
CA MET A 236 -9.00 -22.35 7.93
C MET A 236 -8.35 -22.45 6.54
N ASN A 237 -7.52 -23.46 6.29
CA ASN A 237 -6.68 -23.56 5.09
C ASN A 237 -5.83 -22.31 4.83
N LEU A 238 -5.50 -21.56 5.88
CA LEU A 238 -4.55 -20.44 5.81
C LEU A 238 -3.12 -20.99 5.74
N ILE A 239 -2.78 -22.00 6.52
CA ILE A 239 -1.58 -22.84 6.39
C ILE A 239 -1.96 -24.09 5.60
N THR A 240 -1.24 -24.36 4.50
CA THR A 240 -1.47 -25.56 3.67
C THR A 240 -0.44 -26.66 3.92
N ASP A 241 0.73 -26.30 4.47
CA ASP A 241 1.80 -27.24 4.78
C ASP A 241 2.41 -26.85 6.15
N PRO A 242 1.95 -27.43 7.26
CA PRO A 242 2.53 -27.17 8.56
C PRO A 242 3.89 -27.87 8.67
N LEU A 243 4.94 -27.06 8.81
CA LEU A 243 6.28 -27.56 9.08
C LEU A 243 6.41 -27.80 10.58
N ARG A 244 6.67 -29.04 10.97
CA ARG A 244 7.05 -29.36 12.36
C ARG A 244 8.52 -29.04 12.53
N ALA A 245 8.90 -28.47 13.67
CA ALA A 245 10.29 -28.40 14.07
C ALA A 245 10.86 -29.82 14.08
N PRO A 246 12.10 -30.01 13.65
CA PRO A 246 12.76 -31.31 13.72
C PRO A 246 12.96 -31.78 15.18
#